data_49e81a0111886b8fdfc8e533ef611d0b
#
_entry.id   49e81a0111886b8fdfc8e533ef611d0b
#
_cell.length_a   1.000
_cell.length_b   1.000
_cell.length_c   1.000
_cell.angle_alpha   90.00
_cell.angle_beta   90.00
_cell.angle_gamma   90.00
#
_symmetry.space_group_name_H-M   'P 1'
#
loop_
_entity.id
_entity.type
_entity.pdbx_description
1 polymer ?
#
loop_
_entity_poly.entity_id
_entity_poly.type
_entity_poly.pdbx_seq_one_letter_code
_entity_poly.pdbx_strand_id
1 'polypeptide(L)'
;MKKAIFFALVFTSILLGSRAHGEKFVIAWSAVSALNSPFWVMNDADLLKQEGLDMELVYIASSPTVARATLAGDIVLSGANSQVIVDAGLNGADLVAMGAITNVVAFYVMAAPEIKTVNDLKGKVVGVTRFGASTDFGMRMLLSKYGLEPSKEVPMIQIGGMPELAAALSKKTVFAAPMSQPMVYLAQQAGMRMIANLAKEEIPFMHIGLTTSKKWIREHRPQAKAFIRAYGRAIYFMHTHKEETRKIFAKYTKINDPGMLDGSIQYGYDFMEKVPLVKTAAFQVTLDQIAKTNPKA
;
A
#
# COMPACT_ATOMS: atom_id res chain seq x y z
N MET A 1 0.87 -28.21 82.75
CA MET A 1 -0.22 -27.74 81.86
C MET A 1 0.37 -26.71 80.89
N LYS A 2 0.78 -27.12 79.70
CA LYS A 2 1.34 -26.21 78.62
C LYS A 2 0.32 -26.11 77.53
N LYS A 3 -0.25 -24.88 77.28
CA LYS A 3 -1.15 -24.57 76.24
C LYS A 3 -0.31 -24.26 74.93
N ALA A 4 -0.44 -25.06 73.94
CA ALA A 4 0.12 -24.79 72.60
C ALA A 4 -0.86 -23.90 71.82
N ILE A 5 -0.40 -22.73 71.38
CA ILE A 5 -1.13 -21.80 70.51
C ILE A 5 -0.71 -22.13 69.12
N PHE A 6 -1.68 -22.58 68.29
CA PHE A 6 -1.50 -22.88 66.87
C PHE A 6 -1.74 -21.58 66.07
N PHE A 7 -0.71 -21.04 65.43
CA PHE A 7 -0.79 -19.85 64.57
C PHE A 7 -1.06 -20.34 63.14
N ALA A 8 -2.27 -20.14 62.67
CA ALA A 8 -2.62 -20.43 61.28
C ALA A 8 -2.17 -19.25 60.38
N LEU A 9 -1.11 -19.46 59.60
CA LEU A 9 -0.72 -18.54 58.53
C LEU A 9 -1.67 -18.71 57.31
N VAL A 10 -2.55 -17.76 57.13
CA VAL A 10 -3.34 -17.64 55.89
C VAL A 10 -2.46 -17.02 54.80
N PHE A 11 -1.98 -17.82 53.90
CA PHE A 11 -1.27 -17.38 52.68
C PHE A 11 -2.31 -16.83 51.71
N THR A 12 -2.51 -15.51 51.69
CA THR A 12 -3.32 -14.84 50.67
C THR A 12 -2.49 -14.72 49.39
N SER A 13 -2.66 -15.66 48.50
CA SER A 13 -2.09 -15.60 47.15
C SER A 13 -2.72 -14.44 46.38
N ILE A 14 -2.08 -13.28 46.38
CA ILE A 14 -2.43 -12.17 45.48
C ILE A 14 -2.03 -12.63 44.06
N LEU A 15 -3.01 -13.12 43.29
CA LEU A 15 -2.89 -13.28 41.87
C LEU A 15 -2.75 -11.88 41.26
N LEU A 16 -1.52 -11.37 41.20
CA LEU A 16 -1.14 -10.29 40.32
C LEU A 16 -1.36 -10.81 38.89
N GLY A 17 -2.57 -10.60 38.35
CA GLY A 17 -2.82 -10.73 36.94
C GLY A 17 -1.88 -9.80 36.17
N SER A 18 -0.75 -10.34 35.71
CA SER A 18 0.07 -9.67 34.73
C SER A 18 -0.84 -9.37 33.57
N ARG A 19 -1.30 -8.10 33.44
CA ARG A 19 -1.76 -7.59 32.16
C ARG A 19 -0.57 -7.77 31.23
N ALA A 20 -0.56 -8.85 30.47
CA ALA A 20 0.32 -8.98 29.33
C ALA A 20 0.02 -7.74 28.47
N HIS A 21 0.88 -6.72 28.54
CA HIS A 21 0.91 -5.69 27.51
C HIS A 21 1.19 -6.47 26.25
N GLY A 22 0.17 -6.55 25.36
CA GLY A 22 0.34 -7.17 24.06
C GLY A 22 1.53 -6.53 23.36
N GLU A 23 2.32 -7.34 22.69
CA GLU A 23 3.44 -6.88 21.87
C GLU A 23 2.94 -5.79 20.91
N LYS A 24 3.55 -4.59 20.98
CA LYS A 24 3.19 -3.47 20.11
C LYS A 24 3.87 -3.67 18.78
N PHE A 25 3.07 -3.83 17.73
CA PHE A 25 3.56 -4.00 16.36
C PHE A 25 3.53 -2.69 15.59
N VAL A 26 4.52 -2.48 14.71
CA VAL A 26 4.52 -1.37 13.76
C VAL A 26 4.05 -1.88 12.40
N ILE A 27 3.07 -1.19 11.81
CA ILE A 27 2.56 -1.46 10.46
C ILE A 27 2.73 -0.23 9.59
N ALA A 28 2.90 -0.41 8.27
CA ALA A 28 3.17 0.70 7.38
C ALA A 28 2.23 0.74 6.18
N TRP A 29 1.84 1.95 5.79
CA TRP A 29 1.22 2.24 4.50
C TRP A 29 2.19 2.98 3.58
N SER A 30 2.07 2.80 2.25
CA SER A 30 3.16 3.08 1.32
C SER A 30 2.94 4.25 0.35
N ALA A 31 1.74 4.82 0.28
CA ALA A 31 1.44 5.93 -0.62
C ALA A 31 0.28 6.78 -0.12
N VAL A 32 0.35 8.11 -0.31
CA VAL A 32 -0.82 9.00 -0.19
C VAL A 32 -1.71 8.75 -1.40
N SER A 33 -2.52 7.72 -1.28
CA SER A 33 -3.44 7.20 -2.31
C SER A 33 -4.69 6.66 -1.65
N ALA A 34 -5.84 6.88 -2.25
CA ALA A 34 -7.11 6.34 -1.78
C ALA A 34 -7.07 4.81 -1.58
N LEU A 35 -6.22 4.09 -2.33
CA LEU A 35 -6.07 2.64 -2.19
C LEU A 35 -5.38 2.21 -0.88
N ASN A 36 -4.73 3.12 -0.17
CA ASN A 36 -4.18 2.85 1.17
C ASN A 36 -5.17 3.16 2.31
N SER A 37 -6.35 3.68 1.99
CA SER A 37 -7.34 4.08 2.99
C SER A 37 -7.80 2.98 3.95
N PRO A 38 -7.81 1.68 3.61
CA PRO A 38 -8.11 0.66 4.61
C PRO A 38 -7.18 0.70 5.82
N PHE A 39 -5.88 1.01 5.64
CA PHE A 39 -4.94 1.19 6.76
C PHE A 39 -5.35 2.38 7.64
N TRP A 40 -5.74 3.49 7.03
CA TRP A 40 -6.17 4.69 7.74
C TRP A 40 -7.44 4.44 8.55
N VAL A 41 -8.42 3.78 7.92
CA VAL A 41 -9.71 3.46 8.56
C VAL A 41 -9.52 2.45 9.67
N MET A 42 -8.72 1.39 9.47
CA MET A 42 -8.41 0.43 10.53
C MET A 42 -7.82 1.12 11.77
N ASN A 43 -6.96 2.12 11.57
CA ASN A 43 -6.32 2.86 12.66
C ASN A 43 -7.28 3.84 13.33
N ASP A 44 -7.90 4.73 12.55
CA ASP A 44 -8.66 5.88 13.09
C ASP A 44 -10.08 5.54 13.55
N ALA A 45 -10.68 4.44 13.06
CA ALA A 45 -11.93 3.89 13.57
C ALA A 45 -11.69 2.82 14.68
N ASP A 46 -10.49 2.74 15.23
CA ASP A 46 -10.09 1.80 16.30
C ASP A 46 -10.35 0.31 15.97
N LEU A 47 -10.45 -0.04 14.67
CA LEU A 47 -10.80 -1.41 14.27
C LEU A 47 -9.68 -2.41 14.61
N LEU A 48 -8.42 -1.98 14.61
CA LEU A 48 -7.29 -2.78 15.07
C LEU A 48 -7.43 -3.10 16.56
N LYS A 49 -7.69 -2.10 17.39
CA LYS A 49 -7.89 -2.29 18.84
C LYS A 49 -9.11 -3.16 19.17
N GLN A 50 -10.21 -2.99 18.42
CA GLN A 50 -11.42 -3.82 18.58
C GLN A 50 -11.18 -5.29 18.22
N GLU A 51 -10.17 -5.59 17.39
CA GLU A 51 -9.71 -6.94 17.10
C GLU A 51 -8.58 -7.42 18.04
N GLY A 52 -8.29 -6.65 19.10
CA GLY A 52 -7.26 -7.00 20.09
C GLY A 52 -5.83 -6.77 19.61
N LEU A 53 -5.63 -5.92 18.60
CA LEU A 53 -4.32 -5.61 18.03
C LEU A 53 -3.80 -4.26 18.54
N ASP A 54 -2.65 -4.27 19.21
CA ASP A 54 -1.90 -3.04 19.54
C ASP A 54 -0.90 -2.77 18.40
N MET A 55 -1.31 -1.94 17.44
CA MET A 55 -0.52 -1.63 16.25
C MET A 55 -0.36 -0.13 16.04
N GLU A 56 0.87 0.29 15.75
CA GLU A 56 1.20 1.65 15.37
C GLU A 56 1.28 1.77 13.85
N LEU A 57 0.53 2.71 13.26
CA LEU A 57 0.51 2.95 11.83
C LEU A 57 1.49 4.06 11.45
N VAL A 58 2.47 3.74 10.58
CA VAL A 58 3.47 4.70 10.08
C VAL A 58 3.41 4.84 8.56
N TYR A 59 3.83 6.01 8.05
CA TYR A 59 4.00 6.23 6.63
C TYR A 59 5.44 5.96 6.19
N ILE A 60 5.63 5.06 5.22
CA ILE A 60 6.92 4.80 4.59
C ILE A 60 6.72 4.80 3.08
N ALA A 61 7.18 5.83 2.38
CA ALA A 61 6.92 5.99 0.96
C ALA A 61 7.50 4.84 0.11
N SER A 62 6.64 4.28 -0.74
CA SER A 62 6.89 3.28 -1.79
C SER A 62 7.10 1.83 -1.33
N SER A 63 6.63 0.88 -2.16
CA SER A 63 6.71 -0.57 -1.90
C SER A 63 8.15 -1.08 -1.66
N PRO A 64 9.18 -0.68 -2.42
CA PRO A 64 10.54 -1.13 -2.14
C PRO A 64 11.07 -0.71 -0.76
N THR A 65 10.65 0.46 -0.27
CA THR A 65 11.12 0.94 1.05
C THR A 65 10.43 0.20 2.19
N VAL A 66 9.10 0.03 2.12
CA VAL A 66 8.38 -0.77 3.14
C VAL A 66 8.81 -2.23 3.12
N ALA A 67 9.11 -2.82 1.95
CA ALA A 67 9.60 -4.19 1.86
C ALA A 67 10.94 -4.37 2.59
N ARG A 68 11.88 -3.42 2.43
CA ARG A 68 13.15 -3.45 3.18
C ARG A 68 12.94 -3.34 4.68
N ALA A 69 12.07 -2.44 5.14
CA ALA A 69 11.75 -2.29 6.56
C ALA A 69 11.07 -3.55 7.12
N THR A 70 10.20 -4.23 6.34
CA THR A 70 9.59 -5.50 6.74
C THR A 70 10.63 -6.62 6.85
N LEU A 71 11.57 -6.71 5.90
CA LEU A 71 12.65 -7.71 5.91
C LEU A 71 13.67 -7.45 7.03
N ALA A 72 13.89 -6.18 7.41
CA ALA A 72 14.73 -5.81 8.55
C ALA A 72 14.06 -6.10 9.91
N GLY A 73 12.73 -6.29 9.93
CA GLY A 73 11.97 -6.51 11.16
C GLY A 73 11.51 -5.21 11.83
N ASP A 74 11.76 -4.04 11.23
CA ASP A 74 11.33 -2.72 11.75
C ASP A 74 9.81 -2.58 11.73
N ILE A 75 9.14 -3.23 10.77
CA ILE A 75 7.68 -3.31 10.66
C ILE A 75 7.24 -4.76 10.40
N VAL A 76 6.06 -5.12 10.88
CA VAL A 76 5.55 -6.49 10.76
C VAL A 76 4.58 -6.68 9.59
N LEU A 77 3.86 -5.62 9.21
CA LEU A 77 2.86 -5.61 8.15
C LEU A 77 2.96 -4.34 7.32
N SER A 78 2.82 -4.46 6.02
CA SER A 78 2.92 -3.31 5.12
C SER A 78 2.01 -3.40 3.90
N GLY A 79 1.77 -2.24 3.28
CA GLY A 79 1.20 -2.14 1.94
C GLY A 79 2.30 -2.22 0.89
N ALA A 80 2.54 -3.39 0.27
CA ALA A 80 3.53 -3.54 -0.79
C ALA A 80 2.96 -4.25 -2.03
N ASN A 81 3.64 -4.14 -3.18
CA ASN A 81 3.19 -4.72 -4.45
C ASN A 81 3.77 -6.13 -4.70
N SER A 82 3.27 -6.82 -5.75
CA SER A 82 3.76 -8.15 -6.13
C SER A 82 5.23 -8.15 -6.58
N GLN A 83 5.72 -7.08 -7.20
CA GLN A 83 7.10 -7.02 -7.70
C GLN A 83 8.12 -7.19 -6.58
N VAL A 84 8.00 -6.44 -5.49
CA VAL A 84 8.93 -6.56 -4.36
C VAL A 84 8.86 -7.92 -3.66
N ILE A 85 7.70 -8.57 -3.69
CA ILE A 85 7.54 -9.93 -3.12
C ILE A 85 8.23 -10.96 -4.01
N VAL A 86 8.05 -10.86 -5.34
CA VAL A 86 8.73 -11.75 -6.30
C VAL A 86 10.24 -11.54 -6.23
N ASP A 87 10.71 -10.28 -6.27
CA ASP A 87 12.14 -9.95 -6.16
C ASP A 87 12.75 -10.50 -4.85
N ALA A 88 12.03 -10.35 -3.72
CA ALA A 88 12.44 -10.91 -2.44
C ALA A 88 12.54 -12.45 -2.50
N GLY A 89 11.52 -13.11 -3.05
CA GLY A 89 11.48 -14.57 -3.21
C GLY A 89 12.61 -15.11 -4.07
N LEU A 90 12.90 -14.47 -5.23
CA LEU A 90 14.01 -14.83 -6.12
C LEU A 90 15.39 -14.69 -5.44
N ASN A 91 15.49 -13.87 -4.41
CA ASN A 91 16.70 -13.68 -3.61
C ASN A 91 16.65 -14.45 -2.25
N GLY A 92 15.69 -15.36 -2.06
CA GLY A 92 15.59 -16.22 -0.88
C GLY A 92 15.09 -15.48 0.39
N ALA A 93 14.54 -14.28 0.25
CA ALA A 93 14.03 -13.52 1.39
C ALA A 93 12.57 -13.89 1.72
N ASP A 94 12.23 -13.84 3.02
CA ASP A 94 10.91 -14.25 3.54
C ASP A 94 9.92 -13.06 3.51
N LEU A 95 9.36 -12.77 2.33
CA LEU A 95 8.32 -11.77 2.15
C LEU A 95 7.14 -12.40 1.40
N VAL A 96 5.92 -12.27 1.94
CA VAL A 96 4.71 -12.87 1.36
C VAL A 96 3.51 -11.93 1.45
N ALA A 97 2.54 -12.12 0.56
CA ALA A 97 1.22 -11.51 0.66
C ALA A 97 0.29 -12.43 1.44
N MET A 98 -0.34 -11.92 2.49
CA MET A 98 -1.45 -12.60 3.17
C MET A 98 -2.82 -12.09 2.71
N GLY A 99 -2.85 -11.07 1.87
CA GLY A 99 -4.04 -10.51 1.26
C GLY A 99 -3.70 -9.50 0.18
N ALA A 100 -4.68 -9.12 -0.63
CA ALA A 100 -4.53 -8.09 -1.65
C ALA A 100 -5.62 -7.02 -1.49
N ILE A 101 -5.22 -5.75 -1.43
CA ILE A 101 -6.14 -4.61 -1.43
C ILE A 101 -6.58 -4.32 -2.86
N THR A 102 -5.67 -4.41 -3.83
CA THR A 102 -5.93 -4.09 -5.25
C THR A 102 -5.13 -5.03 -6.13
N ASN A 103 -5.79 -5.70 -7.09
CA ASN A 103 -5.19 -6.71 -7.97
C ASN A 103 -5.04 -6.26 -9.44
N VAL A 104 -5.10 -4.96 -9.71
CA VAL A 104 -4.88 -4.37 -11.04
C VAL A 104 -3.96 -3.15 -10.93
N VAL A 105 -3.35 -2.74 -12.06
CA VAL A 105 -2.56 -1.49 -12.13
C VAL A 105 -3.51 -0.30 -12.12
N ALA A 106 -3.95 0.12 -10.95
CA ALA A 106 -4.94 1.18 -10.79
C ALA A 106 -4.29 2.59 -10.84
N PHE A 107 -3.75 2.97 -12.00
CA PHE A 107 -3.19 4.30 -12.23
C PHE A 107 -3.79 4.97 -13.46
N TYR A 108 -3.82 6.30 -13.39
CA TYR A 108 -3.94 7.18 -14.54
C TYR A 108 -2.56 7.77 -14.84
N VAL A 109 -2.16 7.81 -16.11
CA VAL A 109 -0.93 8.47 -16.50
C VAL A 109 -1.24 9.92 -16.83
N MET A 110 -0.82 10.79 -15.92
CA MET A 110 -0.93 12.23 -16.06
C MET A 110 0.30 12.78 -16.76
N ALA A 111 0.11 13.77 -17.64
CA ALA A 111 1.19 14.35 -18.45
C ALA A 111 1.06 15.87 -18.55
N ALA A 112 2.17 16.53 -18.87
CA ALA A 112 2.24 17.94 -19.20
C ALA A 112 1.32 18.27 -20.41
N PRO A 113 0.77 19.49 -20.49
CA PRO A 113 -0.25 19.84 -21.48
C PRO A 113 0.17 19.63 -22.95
N GLU A 114 1.46 19.77 -23.23
CA GLU A 114 2.07 19.54 -24.55
C GLU A 114 2.13 18.07 -24.96
N ILE A 115 2.11 17.13 -24.02
CA ILE A 115 2.11 15.68 -24.25
C ILE A 115 0.66 15.24 -24.50
N LYS A 116 0.30 14.86 -25.70
CA LYS A 116 -1.07 14.51 -26.10
C LYS A 116 -1.31 13.01 -26.10
N THR A 117 -0.29 12.24 -26.43
CA THR A 117 -0.31 10.78 -26.57
C THR A 117 0.86 10.15 -25.83
N VAL A 118 0.82 8.83 -25.64
CA VAL A 118 1.95 8.08 -25.07
C VAL A 118 3.19 8.17 -25.95
N ASN A 119 3.03 8.21 -27.28
CA ASN A 119 4.15 8.30 -28.22
C ASN A 119 4.94 9.63 -28.13
N ASP A 120 4.29 10.71 -27.66
CA ASP A 120 4.96 12.00 -27.45
C ASP A 120 5.97 11.96 -26.28
N LEU A 121 6.00 10.86 -25.51
CA LEU A 121 6.95 10.63 -24.44
C LEU A 121 8.35 10.23 -24.92
N LYS A 122 8.51 9.90 -26.21
CA LYS A 122 9.86 9.59 -26.75
C LYS A 122 10.81 10.76 -26.53
N GLY A 123 11.94 10.49 -25.90
CA GLY A 123 12.93 11.50 -25.51
C GLY A 123 12.54 12.42 -24.35
N LYS A 124 11.36 12.22 -23.73
CA LYS A 124 10.89 12.99 -22.58
C LYS A 124 11.13 12.22 -21.29
N VAL A 125 11.53 12.95 -20.22
CA VAL A 125 11.71 12.35 -18.90
C VAL A 125 10.37 12.06 -18.25
N VAL A 126 10.15 10.83 -17.80
CA VAL A 126 8.98 10.46 -17.03
C VAL A 126 9.36 10.15 -15.57
N GLY A 127 8.43 10.41 -14.65
CA GLY A 127 8.65 10.21 -13.24
C GLY A 127 7.96 8.94 -12.72
N VAL A 128 8.65 8.28 -11.77
CA VAL A 128 8.08 7.21 -10.96
C VAL A 128 8.42 7.45 -9.49
N THR A 129 7.70 6.84 -8.57
CA THR A 129 8.03 7.03 -7.14
C THR A 129 9.40 6.42 -6.84
N ARG A 130 9.56 5.12 -7.13
CA ARG A 130 10.85 4.41 -7.05
C ARG A 130 10.85 3.27 -8.06
N PHE A 131 12.03 2.85 -8.53
CA PHE A 131 12.15 1.64 -9.33
C PHE A 131 11.73 0.42 -8.49
N GLY A 132 10.96 -0.50 -9.10
CA GLY A 132 10.30 -1.62 -8.42
C GLY A 132 9.00 -1.26 -7.70
N ALA A 133 8.59 0.02 -7.66
CA ALA A 133 7.26 0.42 -7.20
C ALA A 133 6.20 0.17 -8.28
N SER A 134 4.91 0.18 -7.87
CA SER A 134 3.78 0.02 -8.81
C SER A 134 3.76 1.08 -9.92
N THR A 135 4.26 2.30 -9.65
CA THR A 135 4.39 3.38 -10.64
C THR A 135 5.42 3.03 -11.72
N ASP A 136 6.54 2.42 -11.34
CA ASP A 136 7.57 1.96 -12.28
C ASP A 136 7.03 0.82 -13.15
N PHE A 137 6.42 -0.19 -12.51
CA PHE A 137 5.79 -1.30 -13.22
C PHE A 137 4.74 -0.80 -14.23
N GLY A 138 3.80 0.04 -13.79
CA GLY A 138 2.74 0.56 -14.66
C GLY A 138 3.26 1.40 -15.82
N MET A 139 4.27 2.26 -15.59
CA MET A 139 4.87 3.07 -16.65
C MET A 139 5.60 2.20 -17.68
N ARG A 140 6.39 1.22 -17.23
CA ARG A 140 7.09 0.28 -18.14
C ARG A 140 6.12 -0.52 -19.00
N MET A 141 5.04 -1.03 -18.38
CA MET A 141 4.00 -1.77 -19.11
C MET A 141 3.34 -0.89 -20.18
N LEU A 142 3.00 0.37 -19.84
CA LEU A 142 2.42 1.30 -20.80
C LEU A 142 3.38 1.57 -21.97
N LEU A 143 4.61 1.96 -21.67
CA LEU A 143 5.61 2.28 -22.71
C LEU A 143 5.83 1.10 -23.64
N SER A 144 6.04 -0.10 -23.07
CA SER A 144 6.22 -1.33 -23.88
C SER A 144 5.01 -1.64 -24.77
N LYS A 145 3.77 -1.42 -24.29
CA LYS A 145 2.55 -1.60 -25.07
C LYS A 145 2.52 -0.68 -26.31
N TYR A 146 3.08 0.52 -26.20
CA TYR A 146 3.16 1.49 -27.30
C TYR A 146 4.45 1.37 -28.10
N GLY A 147 5.23 0.30 -27.92
CA GLY A 147 6.47 0.04 -28.67
C GLY A 147 7.64 0.95 -28.29
N LEU A 148 7.56 1.63 -27.12
CA LEU A 148 8.63 2.47 -26.59
C LEU A 148 9.50 1.67 -25.62
N GLU A 149 10.83 1.72 -25.74
CA GLU A 149 11.74 1.06 -24.81
C GLU A 149 11.91 1.89 -23.52
N PRO A 150 11.41 1.38 -22.35
CA PRO A 150 11.59 2.08 -21.07
C PRO A 150 13.07 2.26 -20.73
N SER A 151 13.41 3.44 -20.21
CA SER A 151 14.77 3.86 -19.82
C SER A 151 15.76 4.06 -20.98
N LYS A 152 15.45 3.63 -22.19
CA LYS A 152 16.27 3.84 -23.38
C LYS A 152 15.72 4.94 -24.29
N GLU A 153 14.47 4.79 -24.75
CA GLU A 153 13.80 5.82 -25.55
C GLU A 153 13.04 6.84 -24.71
N VAL A 154 12.59 6.44 -23.50
CA VAL A 154 11.91 7.30 -22.54
C VAL A 154 12.69 7.25 -21.22
N PRO A 155 13.52 8.26 -20.92
CA PRO A 155 14.25 8.32 -19.66
C PRO A 155 13.31 8.32 -18.46
N MET A 156 13.60 7.48 -17.46
CA MET A 156 12.79 7.32 -16.26
C MET A 156 13.60 7.75 -15.04
N ILE A 157 13.00 8.56 -14.14
CA ILE A 157 13.66 8.99 -12.90
C ILE A 157 12.80 8.73 -11.68
N GLN A 158 13.46 8.48 -10.54
CA GLN A 158 12.82 8.31 -9.24
C GLN A 158 12.63 9.66 -8.56
N ILE A 159 11.40 9.98 -8.10
CA ILE A 159 11.10 11.27 -7.48
C ILE A 159 10.91 11.14 -5.96
N GLY A 160 10.36 10.01 -5.47
CA GLY A 160 10.08 9.85 -4.04
C GLY A 160 8.66 9.34 -3.78
N GLY A 161 7.86 10.08 -3.05
CA GLY A 161 6.46 9.74 -2.77
C GLY A 161 5.50 10.23 -3.86
N MET A 162 4.23 9.90 -3.70
CA MET A 162 3.18 10.31 -4.65
C MET A 162 2.96 11.84 -4.68
N PRO A 163 2.97 12.57 -3.55
CA PRO A 163 2.88 14.03 -3.57
C PRO A 163 4.05 14.70 -4.28
N GLU A 164 5.29 14.23 -4.05
CA GLU A 164 6.49 14.74 -4.71
C GLU A 164 6.45 14.50 -6.22
N LEU A 165 5.91 13.33 -6.63
CA LEU A 165 5.72 12.99 -8.03
C LEU A 165 4.73 13.93 -8.72
N ALA A 166 3.61 14.26 -8.06
CA ALA A 166 2.64 15.23 -8.55
C ALA A 166 3.24 16.63 -8.66
N ALA A 167 4.04 17.05 -7.67
CA ALA A 167 4.73 18.33 -7.69
C ALA A 167 5.79 18.39 -8.82
N ALA A 168 6.54 17.33 -9.05
CA ALA A 168 7.52 17.25 -10.12
C ALA A 168 6.88 17.35 -11.51
N LEU A 169 5.71 16.73 -11.72
CA LEU A 169 4.94 16.86 -12.95
C LEU A 169 4.42 18.30 -13.13
N SER A 170 3.83 18.90 -12.10
CA SER A 170 3.31 20.26 -12.15
C SER A 170 4.40 21.31 -12.47
N LYS A 171 5.63 21.06 -12.00
CA LYS A 171 6.81 21.88 -12.31
C LYS A 171 7.50 21.50 -13.63
N LYS A 172 6.99 20.50 -14.36
CA LYS A 172 7.59 19.95 -15.60
C LYS A 172 9.03 19.44 -15.42
N THR A 173 9.41 19.06 -14.20
CA THR A 173 10.65 18.30 -13.96
C THR A 173 10.57 16.93 -14.63
N VAL A 174 9.36 16.37 -14.70
CA VAL A 174 8.99 15.20 -15.49
C VAL A 174 7.80 15.56 -16.38
N PHE A 175 7.69 14.93 -17.55
CA PHE A 175 6.64 15.22 -18.54
C PHE A 175 5.43 14.29 -18.42
N ALA A 176 5.57 13.15 -17.76
CA ALA A 176 4.44 12.29 -17.40
C ALA A 176 4.76 11.47 -16.15
N ALA A 177 3.71 11.03 -15.46
CA ALA A 177 3.82 10.17 -14.29
C ALA A 177 2.53 9.38 -14.05
N PRO A 178 2.61 8.10 -13.61
CA PRO A 178 1.45 7.34 -13.14
C PRO A 178 1.00 7.87 -11.77
N MET A 179 -0.27 8.16 -11.65
CA MET A 179 -0.87 8.71 -10.43
C MET A 179 -2.18 8.02 -10.09
N SER A 180 -2.49 7.99 -8.80
CA SER A 180 -3.79 7.60 -8.25
C SER A 180 -4.50 8.78 -7.61
N GLN A 181 -5.78 8.64 -7.32
CA GLN A 181 -6.48 9.66 -6.52
C GLN A 181 -5.88 9.74 -5.10
N PRO A 182 -5.78 10.94 -4.53
CA PRO A 182 -6.28 12.24 -5.04
C PRO A 182 -5.29 13.01 -5.94
N MET A 183 -4.07 12.50 -6.19
CA MET A 183 -3.04 13.26 -6.94
C MET A 183 -3.44 13.51 -8.41
N VAL A 184 -4.25 12.64 -9.01
CA VAL A 184 -4.81 12.86 -10.36
C VAL A 184 -5.61 14.15 -10.41
N TYR A 185 -6.48 14.38 -9.41
CA TYR A 185 -7.26 15.60 -9.35
C TYR A 185 -6.37 16.84 -9.21
N LEU A 186 -5.39 16.79 -8.30
CA LEU A 186 -4.43 17.90 -8.11
C LEU A 186 -3.64 18.20 -9.39
N ALA A 187 -3.22 17.16 -10.12
CA ALA A 187 -2.55 17.32 -11.41
C ALA A 187 -3.47 17.97 -12.46
N GLN A 188 -4.75 17.59 -12.51
CA GLN A 188 -5.75 18.21 -13.40
C GLN A 188 -5.95 19.70 -13.06
N GLN A 189 -6.07 20.05 -11.78
CA GLN A 189 -6.16 21.44 -11.34
C GLN A 189 -4.92 22.27 -11.73
N ALA A 190 -3.75 21.62 -11.78
CA ALA A 190 -2.51 22.24 -12.26
C ALA A 190 -2.39 22.25 -13.80
N GLY A 191 -3.46 21.94 -14.55
CA GLY A 191 -3.48 21.96 -15.99
C GLY A 191 -2.87 20.74 -16.66
N MET A 192 -2.52 19.70 -15.90
CA MET A 192 -2.01 18.44 -16.47
C MET A 192 -3.16 17.63 -17.07
N ARG A 193 -2.87 16.81 -18.06
CA ARG A 193 -3.88 16.00 -18.77
C ARG A 193 -3.64 14.50 -18.56
N MET A 194 -4.71 13.72 -18.61
CA MET A 194 -4.62 12.27 -18.64
C MET A 194 -4.35 11.81 -20.08
N ILE A 195 -3.31 11.01 -20.29
CA ILE A 195 -2.96 10.40 -21.58
C ILE A 195 -3.20 8.90 -21.62
N ALA A 196 -3.34 8.24 -20.46
CA ALA A 196 -3.67 6.82 -20.38
C ALA A 196 -4.37 6.50 -19.05
N ASN A 197 -5.22 5.46 -19.08
CA ASN A 197 -5.86 4.86 -17.91
C ASN A 197 -5.46 3.40 -17.82
N LEU A 198 -4.46 3.09 -16.99
CA LEU A 198 -3.93 1.73 -16.82
C LEU A 198 -4.92 0.78 -16.14
N ALA A 199 -5.87 1.32 -15.38
CA ALA A 199 -6.90 0.50 -14.76
C ALA A 199 -7.84 -0.16 -15.78
N LYS A 200 -8.02 0.47 -16.97
CA LYS A 200 -8.83 -0.10 -18.08
C LYS A 200 -8.10 -1.23 -18.82
N GLU A 201 -6.81 -1.37 -18.63
CA GLU A 201 -6.02 -2.43 -19.28
C GLU A 201 -6.20 -3.78 -18.56
N GLU A 202 -6.82 -3.79 -17.38
CA GLU A 202 -7.08 -4.98 -16.55
C GLU A 202 -5.84 -5.87 -16.34
N ILE A 203 -4.65 -5.26 -16.37
CA ILE A 203 -3.38 -5.98 -16.18
C ILE A 203 -3.36 -6.57 -14.77
N PRO A 204 -3.31 -7.93 -14.62
CA PRO A 204 -3.22 -8.55 -13.32
C PRO A 204 -1.93 -8.13 -12.63
N PHE A 205 -2.07 -7.45 -11.51
CA PHE A 205 -0.94 -6.96 -10.72
C PHE A 205 -1.39 -6.67 -9.30
N MET A 206 -0.80 -7.30 -8.31
CA MET A 206 -1.09 -6.92 -6.93
C MET A 206 -0.44 -5.55 -6.64
N HIS A 207 -1.22 -4.51 -6.85
CA HIS A 207 -0.79 -3.12 -6.71
C HIS A 207 -0.48 -2.77 -5.26
N ILE A 208 -1.38 -3.17 -4.34
CA ILE A 208 -1.18 -3.07 -2.89
C ILE A 208 -1.64 -4.38 -2.27
N GLY A 209 -0.73 -5.05 -1.60
CA GLY A 209 -0.99 -6.26 -0.82
C GLY A 209 -0.84 -6.02 0.67
N LEU A 210 -1.46 -6.87 1.47
CA LEU A 210 -1.20 -6.99 2.90
C LEU A 210 0.01 -7.91 3.05
N THR A 211 1.19 -7.31 3.24
CA THR A 211 2.49 -7.98 3.10
C THR A 211 3.17 -8.16 4.44
N THR A 212 3.76 -9.33 4.67
CA THR A 212 4.46 -9.71 5.90
C THR A 212 5.45 -10.85 5.62
N SER A 213 6.04 -11.47 6.65
CA SER A 213 6.87 -12.68 6.53
C SER A 213 6.09 -13.95 6.88
N LYS A 214 6.46 -15.09 6.27
CA LYS A 214 5.93 -16.43 6.66
C LYS A 214 6.23 -16.71 8.13
N LYS A 215 7.42 -16.27 8.61
CA LYS A 215 7.81 -16.41 10.01
C LYS A 215 6.78 -15.72 10.92
N TRP A 216 6.49 -14.45 10.66
CA TRP A 216 5.54 -13.70 11.48
C TRP A 216 4.14 -14.34 11.46
N ILE A 217 3.64 -14.80 10.31
CA ILE A 217 2.34 -15.49 10.22
C ILE A 217 2.33 -16.77 11.09
N ARG A 218 3.41 -17.53 11.12
CA ARG A 218 3.48 -18.76 11.95
C ARG A 218 3.46 -18.44 13.44
N GLU A 219 4.22 -17.44 13.85
CA GLU A 219 4.40 -17.05 15.25
C GLU A 219 3.18 -16.26 15.79
N HIS A 220 2.47 -15.51 14.92
CA HIS A 220 1.37 -14.62 15.27
C HIS A 220 0.09 -14.90 14.46
N ARG A 221 -0.24 -16.17 14.27
CA ARG A 221 -1.40 -16.60 13.48
C ARG A 221 -2.75 -15.99 13.94
N PRO A 222 -3.04 -15.84 15.24
CA PRO A 222 -4.25 -15.15 15.72
C PRO A 222 -4.27 -13.68 15.29
N GLN A 223 -3.14 -12.96 15.40
CA GLN A 223 -3.01 -11.56 15.03
C GLN A 223 -3.13 -11.36 13.51
N ALA A 224 -2.54 -12.25 12.70
CA ALA A 224 -2.70 -12.22 11.25
C ALA A 224 -4.17 -12.36 10.82
N LYS A 225 -4.93 -13.28 11.45
CA LYS A 225 -6.36 -13.45 11.21
C LYS A 225 -7.16 -12.22 11.67
N ALA A 226 -6.84 -11.65 12.84
CA ALA A 226 -7.45 -10.45 13.38
C ALA A 226 -7.24 -9.25 12.44
N PHE A 227 -6.05 -9.10 11.88
CA PHE A 227 -5.74 -8.05 10.91
C PHE A 227 -6.57 -8.16 9.63
N ILE A 228 -6.75 -9.36 9.09
CA ILE A 228 -7.62 -9.59 7.91
C ILE A 228 -9.10 -9.26 8.24
N ARG A 229 -9.57 -9.58 9.47
CA ARG A 229 -10.92 -9.17 9.89
C ARG A 229 -11.04 -7.66 10.01
N ALA A 230 -10.03 -6.99 10.61
CA ALA A 230 -9.98 -5.53 10.69
C ALA A 230 -10.03 -4.88 9.29
N TYR A 231 -9.33 -5.45 8.30
CA TYR A 231 -9.42 -5.00 6.90
C TYR A 231 -10.87 -5.11 6.37
N GLY A 232 -11.50 -6.27 6.49
CA GLY A 232 -12.89 -6.46 6.03
C GLY A 232 -13.87 -5.49 6.71
N ARG A 233 -13.67 -5.24 8.01
CA ARG A 233 -14.44 -4.23 8.75
C ARG A 233 -14.16 -2.81 8.28
N ALA A 234 -12.93 -2.49 7.89
CA ALA A 234 -12.59 -1.18 7.34
C ALA A 234 -13.30 -0.93 5.99
N ILE A 235 -13.33 -1.92 5.11
CA ILE A 235 -14.11 -1.84 3.86
C ILE A 235 -15.60 -1.62 4.14
N TYR A 236 -16.18 -2.38 5.08
CA TYR A 236 -17.58 -2.20 5.49
C TYR A 236 -17.81 -0.80 6.09
N PHE A 237 -16.92 -0.34 6.98
CA PHE A 237 -17.01 0.99 7.59
C PHE A 237 -17.02 2.10 6.54
N MET A 238 -16.14 2.05 5.56
CA MET A 238 -16.07 3.03 4.49
C MET A 238 -17.39 3.16 3.72
N HIS A 239 -18.09 2.06 3.50
CA HIS A 239 -19.39 2.06 2.82
C HIS A 239 -20.54 2.59 3.68
N THR A 240 -20.50 2.39 5.00
CA THR A 240 -21.62 2.69 5.92
C THR A 240 -21.44 3.99 6.70
N HIS A 241 -20.20 4.48 6.88
CA HIS A 241 -19.87 5.67 7.67
C HIS A 241 -19.16 6.72 6.77
N LYS A 242 -19.93 7.25 5.80
CA LYS A 242 -19.38 8.12 4.75
C LYS A 242 -18.73 9.40 5.29
N GLU A 243 -19.35 10.06 6.27
CA GLU A 243 -18.83 11.31 6.83
C GLU A 243 -17.54 11.10 7.62
N GLU A 244 -17.48 10.04 8.43
CA GLU A 244 -16.28 9.66 9.16
C GLU A 244 -15.17 9.25 8.19
N THR A 245 -15.50 8.53 7.13
CA THR A 245 -14.57 8.17 6.06
C THR A 245 -13.98 9.42 5.40
N ARG A 246 -14.81 10.44 5.07
CA ARG A 246 -14.31 11.72 4.54
C ARG A 246 -13.33 12.40 5.49
N LYS A 247 -13.65 12.45 6.79
CA LYS A 247 -12.76 13.04 7.80
C LYS A 247 -11.41 12.31 7.87
N ILE A 248 -11.43 10.97 7.82
CA ILE A 248 -10.21 10.16 7.80
C ILE A 248 -9.40 10.46 6.52
N PHE A 249 -10.04 10.46 5.34
CA PHE A 249 -9.36 10.82 4.09
C PHE A 249 -8.75 12.21 4.15
N ALA A 250 -9.49 13.23 4.61
CA ALA A 250 -8.99 14.59 4.77
C ALA A 250 -7.75 14.65 5.68
N LYS A 251 -7.76 13.92 6.79
CA LYS A 251 -6.63 13.84 7.73
C LYS A 251 -5.35 13.35 7.06
N TYR A 252 -5.42 12.26 6.27
CA TYR A 252 -4.24 11.62 5.67
C TYR A 252 -3.82 12.23 4.34
N THR A 253 -4.76 12.75 3.56
CA THR A 253 -4.46 13.37 2.26
C THR A 253 -4.17 14.87 2.35
N LYS A 254 -4.57 15.53 3.46
CA LYS A 254 -4.54 16.99 3.66
C LYS A 254 -5.43 17.75 2.66
N ILE A 255 -6.46 17.10 2.14
CA ILE A 255 -7.44 17.65 1.22
C ILE A 255 -8.75 17.86 1.98
N ASN A 256 -9.39 19.01 1.77
CA ASN A 256 -10.64 19.37 2.42
C ASN A 256 -11.79 19.62 1.42
N ASP A 257 -11.51 19.64 0.11
CA ASP A 257 -12.55 19.78 -0.91
C ASP A 257 -13.44 18.53 -0.95
N PRO A 258 -14.77 18.67 -0.74
CA PRO A 258 -15.67 17.51 -0.66
C PRO A 258 -15.73 16.70 -1.94
N GLY A 259 -15.68 17.36 -3.12
CA GLY A 259 -15.73 16.67 -4.41
C GLY A 259 -14.49 15.83 -4.66
N MET A 260 -13.31 16.35 -4.27
CA MET A 260 -12.05 15.59 -4.35
C MET A 260 -12.05 14.40 -3.39
N LEU A 261 -12.57 14.57 -2.19
CA LEU A 261 -12.68 13.49 -1.21
C LEU A 261 -13.62 12.40 -1.71
N ASP A 262 -14.81 12.77 -2.19
CA ASP A 262 -15.79 11.82 -2.72
C ASP A 262 -15.27 11.07 -3.94
N GLY A 263 -14.65 11.78 -4.89
CA GLY A 263 -14.01 11.15 -6.04
C GLY A 263 -12.86 10.21 -5.66
N SER A 264 -12.10 10.53 -4.62
CA SER A 264 -11.02 9.68 -4.11
C SER A 264 -11.58 8.43 -3.42
N ILE A 265 -12.64 8.57 -2.62
CA ILE A 265 -13.33 7.46 -1.96
C ILE A 265 -13.94 6.52 -3.01
N GLN A 266 -14.62 7.09 -4.03
CA GLN A 266 -15.20 6.32 -5.12
C GLN A 266 -14.14 5.54 -5.89
N TYR A 267 -13.00 6.16 -6.21
CA TYR A 267 -11.85 5.46 -6.81
C TYR A 267 -11.37 4.29 -5.94
N GLY A 268 -11.36 4.47 -4.61
CA GLY A 268 -11.08 3.37 -3.69
C GLY A 268 -12.07 2.22 -3.86
N TYR A 269 -13.37 2.51 -3.92
CA TYR A 269 -14.42 1.49 -4.09
C TYR A 269 -14.34 0.76 -5.43
N ASP A 270 -13.91 1.45 -6.48
CA ASP A 270 -13.82 0.87 -7.83
C ASP A 270 -12.69 -0.17 -7.93
N PHE A 271 -11.62 -0.02 -7.14
CA PHE A 271 -10.40 -0.82 -7.29
C PHE A 271 -9.99 -1.64 -6.07
N MET A 272 -10.58 -1.41 -4.91
CA MET A 272 -10.29 -2.23 -3.73
C MET A 272 -11.09 -3.52 -3.70
N GLU A 273 -10.43 -4.62 -3.37
CA GLU A 273 -11.07 -5.91 -3.18
C GLU A 273 -11.92 -5.89 -1.88
N LYS A 274 -13.19 -6.29 -1.97
CA LYS A 274 -14.06 -6.43 -0.79
C LYS A 274 -13.58 -7.54 0.14
N VAL A 275 -13.06 -8.62 -0.45
CA VAL A 275 -12.38 -9.72 0.23
C VAL A 275 -10.94 -9.72 -0.29
N PRO A 276 -9.92 -9.63 0.56
CA PRO A 276 -8.54 -9.41 0.12
C PRO A 276 -7.90 -10.67 -0.46
N LEU A 277 -8.50 -11.24 -1.50
CA LEU A 277 -7.99 -12.44 -2.17
C LEU A 277 -6.77 -12.11 -3.03
N VAL A 278 -5.70 -12.86 -2.82
CA VAL A 278 -4.50 -12.79 -3.66
C VAL A 278 -4.76 -13.57 -4.96
N LYS A 279 -4.61 -12.90 -6.11
CA LYS A 279 -4.74 -13.53 -7.42
C LYS A 279 -3.38 -14.00 -7.92
N THR A 280 -3.21 -15.31 -8.14
CA THR A 280 -1.94 -15.89 -8.63
C THR A 280 -1.51 -15.32 -9.98
N ALA A 281 -2.46 -14.99 -10.85
CA ALA A 281 -2.19 -14.33 -12.14
C ALA A 281 -1.40 -13.02 -11.98
N ALA A 282 -1.61 -12.26 -10.90
CA ALA A 282 -0.89 -11.03 -10.63
C ALA A 282 0.61 -11.28 -10.36
N PHE A 283 0.94 -12.41 -9.76
CA PHE A 283 2.34 -12.83 -9.52
C PHE A 283 2.96 -13.39 -10.79
N GLN A 284 2.21 -14.14 -11.62
CA GLN A 284 2.73 -14.67 -12.87
C GLN A 284 3.11 -13.54 -13.83
N VAL A 285 2.23 -12.56 -14.06
CA VAL A 285 2.53 -11.39 -14.90
C VAL A 285 3.74 -10.61 -14.37
N THR A 286 3.85 -10.49 -13.05
CA THR A 286 5.01 -9.84 -12.42
C THR A 286 6.29 -10.61 -12.68
N LEU A 287 6.27 -11.94 -12.52
CA LEU A 287 7.41 -12.83 -12.78
C LEU A 287 7.84 -12.75 -14.23
N ASP A 288 6.89 -12.86 -15.18
CA ASP A 288 7.16 -12.74 -16.62
C ASP A 288 7.79 -11.40 -17.00
N GLN A 289 7.41 -10.32 -16.33
CA GLN A 289 8.02 -9.00 -16.56
C GLN A 289 9.45 -8.93 -15.99
N ILE A 290 9.69 -9.49 -14.81
CA ILE A 290 11.02 -9.54 -14.18
C ILE A 290 11.96 -10.42 -15.00
N ALA A 291 11.48 -11.55 -15.55
CA ALA A 291 12.26 -12.48 -16.36
C ALA A 291 12.89 -11.83 -17.60
N LYS A 292 12.33 -10.73 -18.11
CA LYS A 292 12.93 -10.00 -19.24
C LYS A 292 14.30 -9.39 -18.92
N THR A 293 14.60 -9.18 -17.65
CA THR A 293 15.84 -8.49 -17.21
C THR A 293 16.60 -9.23 -16.11
N ASN A 294 15.98 -10.24 -15.49
CA ASN A 294 16.56 -11.01 -14.39
C ASN A 294 16.57 -12.50 -14.72
N PRO A 295 17.77 -13.12 -14.93
CA PRO A 295 17.88 -14.52 -15.29
C PRO A 295 17.48 -15.52 -14.17
N LYS A 296 17.19 -15.02 -12.95
CA LYS A 296 16.72 -15.86 -11.84
C LYS A 296 15.17 -16.05 -11.83
N ALA A 297 14.44 -15.33 -12.67
CA ALA A 297 12.99 -15.37 -12.74
C ALA A 297 12.44 -16.48 -13.66
#